data_8c6d40e1d7535fbcea17339e65d61363
#
_entry.id   8c6d40e1d7535fbcea17339e65d61363
#
_cell.length_a   1.000
_cell.length_b   1.000
_cell.length_c   1.000
_cell.angle_alpha   90.00
_cell.angle_beta   90.00
_cell.angle_gamma   90.00
#
_symmetry.space_group_name_H-M   'P 1'
#
loop_
_entity.id
_entity.type
_entity.pdbx_description
1 polymer ?
#
loop_
_entity_poly.entity_id
_entity_poly.type
_entity_poly.pdbx_seq_one_letter_code
_entity_poly.pdbx_strand_id
1 'polypeptide(L)'
;LHDALPISLVDFWVSAGITAGAGLLLAAMGKGGDRQLTRRDGYVLVSFAWVAFSLFGMLPFYISGYIPSITNAFFETMSGFSSTGATILDDIEALPHGLLFWRSMTQWIGGLGIIMFTIAILPIFGVSGLQVFAAEASGPTHDKVHPRIGITAKWIWSIYAGITCILVALLMLGGMDWFDSVCHAF
;
A
#
# COMPACT_ATOMS: atom_id res chain seq x y z
N LEU A 1 6.10 8.23 34.48
CA LEU A 1 6.51 8.38 33.10
C LEU A 1 5.80 7.41 32.17
N HIS A 2 4.49 7.23 32.21
CA HIS A 2 3.80 6.40 31.22
C HIS A 2 2.30 6.64 31.31
N ASP A 3 1.90 7.82 30.88
CA ASP A 3 0.55 7.98 30.36
C ASP A 3 0.68 8.19 28.85
N ALA A 4 1.23 7.16 28.18
CA ALA A 4 1.03 6.99 26.76
C ALA A 4 -0.47 6.81 26.60
N LEU A 5 -1.16 7.89 26.22
CA LEU A 5 -2.56 7.85 25.89
C LEU A 5 -2.77 6.66 24.96
N PRO A 6 -3.61 5.68 25.33
CA PRO A 6 -3.94 4.62 24.40
C PRO A 6 -4.44 5.33 23.15
N ILE A 7 -3.85 5.02 21.99
CA ILE A 7 -4.44 5.48 20.74
C ILE A 7 -5.89 5.11 20.83
N SER A 8 -6.72 6.14 20.94
CA SER A 8 -8.14 5.88 21.04
C SER A 8 -8.53 5.27 19.70
N LEU A 9 -9.28 4.20 19.71
CA LEU A 9 -9.92 3.66 18.50
C LEU A 9 -10.58 4.77 17.71
N VAL A 10 -10.92 5.88 18.39
CA VAL A 10 -11.47 7.11 17.83
C VAL A 10 -10.55 7.74 16.80
N ASP A 11 -9.23 7.81 17.03
CA ASP A 11 -8.28 8.45 16.09
C ASP A 11 -8.21 7.70 14.75
N PHE A 12 -8.25 6.37 14.81
CA PHE A 12 -8.34 5.54 13.59
C PHE A 12 -9.70 5.68 12.90
N TRP A 13 -10.82 5.71 13.65
CA TRP A 13 -12.14 5.88 13.06
C TRP A 13 -12.31 7.26 12.45
N VAL A 14 -11.79 8.31 13.07
CA VAL A 14 -11.78 9.67 12.51
C VAL A 14 -10.95 9.70 11.22
N SER A 15 -9.75 9.14 11.22
CA SER A 15 -8.90 9.04 10.03
C SER A 15 -9.59 8.26 8.89
N ALA A 16 -10.22 7.15 9.22
CA ALA A 16 -10.98 6.34 8.27
C ALA A 16 -12.19 7.10 7.72
N GLY A 17 -12.90 7.83 8.57
CA GLY A 17 -14.05 8.66 8.19
C GLY A 17 -13.67 9.79 7.23
N ILE A 18 -12.57 10.50 7.50
CA ILE A 18 -12.03 11.55 6.63
C ILE A 18 -11.65 10.96 5.28
N THR A 19 -10.92 9.85 5.29
CA THR A 19 -10.47 9.17 4.06
C THR A 19 -11.66 8.68 3.22
N ALA A 20 -12.63 8.03 3.86
CA ALA A 20 -13.83 7.54 3.20
C ALA A 20 -14.68 8.70 2.62
N GLY A 21 -14.84 9.79 3.39
CA GLY A 21 -15.56 10.98 2.96
C GLY A 21 -14.92 11.63 1.73
N ALA A 22 -13.59 11.82 1.76
CA ALA A 22 -12.84 12.33 0.62
C ALA A 22 -12.95 11.41 -0.61
N GLY A 23 -12.85 10.09 -0.41
CA GLY A 23 -13.00 9.11 -1.48
C GLY A 23 -14.39 9.13 -2.12
N LEU A 24 -15.45 9.25 -1.32
CA LEU A 24 -16.82 9.37 -1.80
C LEU A 24 -17.05 10.66 -2.58
N LEU A 25 -16.50 11.78 -2.12
CA LEU A 25 -16.57 13.07 -2.83
C LEU A 25 -15.87 12.98 -4.19
N LEU A 26 -14.64 12.44 -4.24
CA LEU A 26 -13.92 12.24 -5.50
C LEU A 26 -14.67 11.31 -6.45
N ALA A 27 -15.24 10.22 -5.93
CA ALA A 27 -16.06 9.31 -6.73
C ALA A 27 -17.33 9.96 -7.26
N ALA A 28 -17.96 10.85 -6.49
CA ALA A 28 -19.15 11.59 -6.93
C ALA A 28 -18.80 12.62 -8.03
N MET A 29 -17.65 13.30 -7.89
CA MET A 29 -17.17 14.26 -8.91
C MET A 29 -16.75 13.57 -10.21
N GLY A 30 -16.27 12.34 -10.15
CA GLY A 30 -15.86 11.56 -11.32
C GLY A 30 -16.99 10.89 -12.11
N LYS A 31 -18.24 11.02 -11.68
CA LYS A 31 -19.41 10.45 -12.36
C LYS A 31 -19.74 11.21 -13.65
N GLY A 32 -19.09 10.94 -14.71
CA GLY A 32 -19.37 11.58 -16.02
C GLY A 32 -18.13 11.79 -16.87
N GLY A 33 -16.97 11.41 -16.34
CA GLY A 33 -15.71 11.43 -17.07
C GLY A 33 -15.67 10.37 -18.19
N ASP A 34 -14.87 10.67 -19.22
CA ASP A 34 -14.59 9.72 -20.29
C ASP A 34 -13.88 8.48 -19.68
N ARG A 35 -14.31 7.28 -20.11
CA ARG A 35 -13.78 6.01 -19.61
C ARG A 35 -12.52 5.55 -20.32
N GLN A 36 -12.03 6.29 -21.31
CA GLN A 36 -10.83 5.93 -22.05
C GLN A 36 -9.61 6.60 -21.42
N LEU A 37 -8.87 5.84 -20.63
CA LEU A 37 -7.60 6.28 -20.07
C LEU A 37 -6.49 6.22 -21.12
N THR A 38 -5.81 7.34 -21.33
CA THR A 38 -4.58 7.39 -22.11
C THR A 38 -3.38 6.91 -21.28
N ARG A 39 -2.25 6.64 -21.93
CA ARG A 39 -1.01 6.29 -21.22
C ARG A 39 -0.56 7.38 -20.24
N ARG A 40 -0.73 8.65 -20.64
CA ARG A 40 -0.42 9.80 -19.80
C ARG A 40 -1.28 9.83 -18.53
N ASP A 41 -2.58 9.56 -18.67
CA ASP A 41 -3.51 9.54 -17.55
C ASP A 41 -3.14 8.45 -16.54
N GLY A 42 -2.66 7.30 -17.02
CA GLY A 42 -2.15 6.23 -16.17
C GLY A 42 -0.99 6.66 -15.28
N TYR A 43 0.02 7.35 -15.83
CA TYR A 43 1.15 7.86 -15.04
C TYR A 43 0.72 8.90 -14.01
N VAL A 44 -0.10 9.86 -14.45
CA VAL A 44 -0.64 10.90 -13.57
C VAL A 44 -1.43 10.28 -12.44
N LEU A 45 -2.34 9.35 -12.76
CA LEU A 45 -3.16 8.66 -11.77
C LEU A 45 -2.30 7.96 -10.70
N VAL A 46 -1.26 7.24 -11.11
CA VAL A 46 -0.40 6.52 -10.15
C VAL A 46 0.39 7.49 -9.30
N SER A 47 0.98 8.53 -9.89
CA SER A 47 1.72 9.54 -9.12
C SER A 47 0.82 10.22 -8.08
N PHE A 48 -0.40 10.59 -8.46
CA PHE A 48 -1.40 11.15 -7.54
C PHE A 48 -1.85 10.15 -6.48
N ALA A 49 -1.99 8.87 -6.84
CA ALA A 49 -2.38 7.83 -5.89
C ALA A 49 -1.36 7.70 -4.75
N TRP A 50 -0.06 7.69 -5.05
CA TRP A 50 0.99 7.64 -4.03
C TRP A 50 0.96 8.84 -3.09
N VAL A 51 0.78 10.04 -3.63
CA VAL A 51 0.64 11.26 -2.83
C VAL A 51 -0.63 11.19 -1.97
N ALA A 52 -1.76 10.78 -2.55
CA ALA A 52 -3.03 10.67 -1.83
C ALA A 52 -2.95 9.62 -0.72
N PHE A 53 -2.40 8.43 -0.98
CA PHE A 53 -2.20 7.41 0.05
C PHE A 53 -1.36 7.93 1.21
N SER A 54 -0.30 8.69 0.91
CA SER A 54 0.54 9.27 1.94
C SER A 54 -0.15 10.39 2.73
N LEU A 55 -0.95 11.23 2.07
CA LEU A 55 -1.72 12.29 2.71
C LEU A 55 -2.81 11.75 3.64
N PHE A 56 -3.53 10.72 3.22
CA PHE A 56 -4.56 10.11 4.06
C PHE A 56 -3.97 9.13 5.07
N GLY A 57 -2.93 8.40 4.70
CA GLY A 57 -2.25 7.45 5.57
C GLY A 57 -1.48 8.10 6.73
N MET A 58 -1.13 9.39 6.64
CA MET A 58 -0.49 10.11 7.73
C MET A 58 -1.47 10.52 8.86
N LEU A 59 -2.77 10.51 8.57
CA LEU A 59 -3.78 11.00 9.53
C LEU A 59 -3.73 10.31 10.89
N PRO A 60 -3.57 8.98 11.01
CA PRO A 60 -3.43 8.33 12.31
C PRO A 60 -2.25 8.85 13.13
N PHE A 61 -1.11 9.12 12.49
CA PHE A 61 0.08 9.67 13.17
C PHE A 61 -0.13 11.11 13.62
N TYR A 62 -0.76 11.91 12.76
CA TYR A 62 -0.98 13.32 13.02
C TYR A 62 -2.08 13.57 14.06
N ILE A 63 -3.24 12.88 13.91
CA ILE A 63 -4.40 13.08 14.81
C ILE A 63 -4.09 12.56 16.20
N SER A 64 -3.37 11.46 16.34
CA SER A 64 -2.95 10.91 17.63
C SER A 64 -1.92 11.79 18.36
N GLY A 65 -1.33 12.78 17.67
CA GLY A 65 -0.34 13.69 18.24
C GLY A 65 1.07 13.10 18.42
N TYR A 66 1.30 11.83 18.05
CA TYR A 66 2.64 11.22 18.14
C TYR A 66 3.62 11.81 17.15
N ILE A 67 3.14 12.21 15.96
CA ILE A 67 3.93 12.95 14.99
C ILE A 67 3.19 14.27 14.66
N PRO A 68 3.38 15.32 15.47
CA PRO A 68 2.58 16.55 15.36
C PRO A 68 2.94 17.40 14.14
N SER A 69 4.07 17.16 13.50
CA SER A 69 4.48 17.84 12.27
C SER A 69 3.85 17.16 11.05
N ILE A 70 3.07 17.90 10.28
CA ILE A 70 2.47 17.41 9.01
C ILE A 70 3.54 16.88 8.06
N THR A 71 4.65 17.61 7.92
CA THR A 71 5.77 17.23 7.05
C THR A 71 6.37 15.90 7.49
N ASN A 72 6.58 15.71 8.80
CA ASN A 72 7.16 14.51 9.35
C ASN A 72 6.18 13.32 9.22
N ALA A 73 4.90 13.52 9.53
CA ALA A 73 3.88 12.49 9.39
C ALA A 73 3.70 12.06 7.92
N PHE A 74 3.74 13.02 6.99
CA PHE A 74 3.72 12.74 5.56
C PHE A 74 4.98 11.97 5.12
N PHE A 75 6.16 12.39 5.56
CA PHE A 75 7.41 11.71 5.25
C PHE A 75 7.41 10.26 5.73
N GLU A 76 7.03 10.02 6.98
CA GLU A 76 6.97 8.67 7.57
C GLU A 76 6.03 7.76 6.78
N THR A 77 4.87 8.28 6.40
CA THR A 77 3.87 7.53 5.64
C THR A 77 4.29 7.31 4.19
N MET A 78 4.87 8.32 3.54
CA MET A 78 5.39 8.19 2.18
C MET A 78 6.55 7.19 2.12
N SER A 79 7.44 7.23 3.13
CA SER A 79 8.51 6.24 3.29
C SER A 79 7.96 4.83 3.47
N GLY A 80 6.87 4.67 4.25
CA GLY A 80 6.17 3.40 4.39
C GLY A 80 5.61 2.89 3.07
N PHE A 81 4.74 3.66 2.43
CA PHE A 81 4.10 3.25 1.17
C PHE A 81 5.09 3.05 0.01
N SER A 82 6.19 3.77 -0.03
CA SER A 82 7.25 3.54 -1.04
C SER A 82 8.18 2.37 -0.68
N SER A 83 7.94 1.70 0.46
CA SER A 83 8.82 0.63 1.00
C SER A 83 10.28 1.06 1.14
N THR A 84 10.54 2.35 1.33
CA THR A 84 11.88 2.90 1.52
C THR A 84 12.41 2.57 2.92
N GLY A 85 11.50 2.56 3.93
CA GLY A 85 11.86 2.23 5.30
C GLY A 85 12.62 3.33 6.08
N ALA A 86 12.84 4.50 5.47
CA ALA A 86 13.43 5.64 6.17
C ALA A 86 12.46 6.18 7.23
N THR A 87 12.98 6.57 8.40
CA THR A 87 12.17 7.07 9.50
C THR A 87 12.72 8.36 10.07
N ILE A 88 11.81 9.19 10.59
CA ILE A 88 12.15 10.39 11.37
C ILE A 88 12.11 10.12 12.87
N LEU A 89 11.73 8.90 13.27
CA LEU A 89 11.61 8.51 14.66
C LEU A 89 12.95 8.02 15.18
N ASP A 90 13.39 8.58 16.30
CA ASP A 90 14.60 8.15 16.99
C ASP A 90 14.39 6.80 17.70
N ASP A 91 13.17 6.57 18.20
CA ASP A 91 12.75 5.34 18.87
C ASP A 91 11.38 4.92 18.30
N ILE A 92 11.39 3.89 17.47
CA ILE A 92 10.18 3.37 16.82
C ILE A 92 9.31 2.60 17.82
N GLU A 93 9.95 1.88 18.74
CA GLU A 93 9.27 1.04 19.74
C GLU A 93 8.51 1.87 20.79
N ALA A 94 8.85 3.15 20.92
CA ALA A 94 8.10 4.08 21.77
C ALA A 94 6.68 4.38 21.25
N LEU A 95 6.38 4.04 19.99
CA LEU A 95 5.04 4.19 19.45
C LEU A 95 4.08 3.15 20.05
N PRO A 96 2.82 3.52 20.29
CA PRO A 96 1.79 2.56 20.65
C PRO A 96 1.62 1.47 19.59
N HIS A 97 1.29 0.26 20.01
CA HIS A 97 1.12 -0.92 19.13
C HIS A 97 0.25 -0.67 17.91
N GLY A 98 -0.82 0.14 18.04
CA GLY A 98 -1.68 0.48 16.90
C GLY A 98 -0.95 1.28 15.82
N LEU A 99 -0.10 2.26 16.19
CA LEU A 99 0.68 3.04 15.23
C LEU A 99 1.85 2.23 14.67
N LEU A 100 2.48 1.36 15.47
CA LEU A 100 3.49 0.42 15.00
C LEU A 100 2.92 -0.51 13.94
N PHE A 101 1.76 -1.09 14.22
CA PHE A 101 1.06 -1.93 13.26
C PHE A 101 0.70 -1.16 11.98
N TRP A 102 0.15 0.05 12.13
CA TRP A 102 -0.18 0.89 10.98
C TRP A 102 1.05 1.22 10.13
N ARG A 103 2.16 1.59 10.78
CA ARG A 103 3.44 1.85 10.13
C ARG A 103 3.92 0.65 9.30
N SER A 104 3.96 -0.54 9.91
CA SER A 104 4.34 -1.78 9.24
C SER A 104 3.38 -2.12 8.10
N MET A 105 2.06 -1.94 8.32
CA MET A 105 1.03 -2.16 7.31
C MET A 105 1.20 -1.26 6.09
N THR A 106 1.63 0.00 6.27
CA THR A 106 1.91 0.89 5.12
C THR A 106 3.04 0.35 4.26
N GLN A 107 4.08 -0.23 4.86
CA GLN A 107 5.18 -0.85 4.12
C GLN A 107 4.72 -2.11 3.38
N TRP A 108 3.93 -2.94 4.02
CA TRP A 108 3.39 -4.16 3.40
C TRP A 108 2.49 -3.86 2.21
N ILE A 109 1.57 -2.89 2.35
CA ILE A 109 0.71 -2.43 1.26
C ILE A 109 1.54 -1.78 0.15
N GLY A 110 2.55 -1.01 0.53
CA GLY A 110 3.47 -0.34 -0.38
C GLY A 110 4.24 -1.30 -1.28
N GLY A 111 4.83 -2.34 -0.69
CA GLY A 111 5.54 -3.38 -1.43
C GLY A 111 4.66 -4.05 -2.48
N LEU A 112 3.42 -4.38 -2.11
CA LEU A 112 2.46 -4.93 -3.04
C LEU A 112 2.04 -3.92 -4.12
N GLY A 113 1.85 -2.66 -3.74
CA GLY A 113 1.51 -1.57 -4.66
C GLY A 113 2.56 -1.38 -5.75
N ILE A 114 3.85 -1.42 -5.39
CA ILE A 114 4.96 -1.32 -6.36
C ILE A 114 4.96 -2.49 -7.34
N ILE A 115 4.76 -3.71 -6.86
CA ILE A 115 4.69 -4.90 -7.72
C ILE A 115 3.53 -4.78 -8.72
N MET A 116 2.35 -4.41 -8.23
CA MET A 116 1.16 -4.22 -9.05
C MET A 116 1.33 -3.11 -10.09
N PHE A 117 1.97 -2.01 -9.70
CA PHE A 117 2.28 -0.90 -10.57
C PHE A 117 3.26 -1.31 -11.69
N THR A 118 4.30 -2.03 -11.34
CA THR A 118 5.28 -2.55 -12.31
C THR A 118 4.59 -3.41 -13.36
N ILE A 119 3.72 -4.33 -12.95
CA ILE A 119 2.98 -5.20 -13.88
C ILE A 119 2.01 -4.41 -14.76
N ALA A 120 1.37 -3.39 -14.23
CA ALA A 120 0.45 -2.55 -14.98
C ALA A 120 1.17 -1.69 -16.03
N ILE A 121 2.39 -1.26 -15.74
CA ILE A 121 3.19 -0.39 -16.64
C ILE A 121 4.00 -1.17 -17.68
N LEU A 122 4.51 -2.35 -17.35
CA LEU A 122 5.35 -3.14 -18.26
C LEU A 122 4.79 -3.27 -19.69
N PRO A 123 3.50 -3.56 -19.89
CA PRO A 123 2.90 -3.62 -21.23
C PRO A 123 2.92 -2.29 -21.97
N ILE A 124 2.90 -1.16 -21.25
CA ILE A 124 2.91 0.18 -21.81
C ILE A 124 4.25 0.53 -22.45
N PHE A 125 5.36 0.02 -21.88
CA PHE A 125 6.70 0.23 -22.41
C PHE A 125 7.05 -0.67 -23.59
N GLY A 126 6.16 -1.59 -24.00
CA GLY A 126 6.46 -2.54 -25.08
C GLY A 126 7.57 -3.52 -24.74
N VAL A 127 7.97 -3.61 -23.47
CA VAL A 127 8.93 -4.60 -22.98
C VAL A 127 8.19 -5.92 -22.81
N SER A 128 8.11 -6.62 -23.91
CA SER A 128 7.33 -7.85 -24.08
C SER A 128 8.04 -9.08 -23.55
N GLY A 129 8.40 -9.11 -22.29
CA GLY A 129 8.63 -10.41 -21.66
C GLY A 129 7.39 -11.31 -21.75
N LEU A 130 6.20 -10.71 -21.83
CA LEU A 130 4.92 -11.40 -22.08
C LEU A 130 4.68 -11.71 -23.56
N GLN A 131 5.35 -11.04 -24.52
CA GLN A 131 5.24 -11.40 -25.95
C GLN A 131 6.00 -12.67 -26.29
N VAL A 132 7.09 -13.00 -25.58
CA VAL A 132 7.77 -14.29 -25.75
C VAL A 132 6.84 -15.42 -25.27
N PHE A 133 6.11 -15.25 -24.17
CA PHE A 133 5.10 -16.22 -23.71
C PHE A 133 3.85 -16.26 -24.59
N ALA A 134 3.46 -15.12 -25.19
CA ALA A 134 2.31 -15.06 -26.10
C ALA A 134 2.66 -15.58 -27.50
N ALA A 135 3.94 -15.54 -27.90
CA ALA A 135 4.40 -16.12 -29.16
C ALA A 135 4.50 -17.64 -29.11
N GLU A 136 4.72 -18.23 -27.92
CA GLU A 136 4.71 -19.68 -27.73
C GLU A 136 3.29 -20.26 -27.57
N ALA A 137 2.31 -19.44 -27.22
CA ALA A 137 0.89 -19.82 -27.19
C ALA A 137 0.25 -19.54 -28.56
N SER A 138 0.62 -20.30 -29.56
CA SER A 138 0.04 -20.26 -30.91
C SER A 138 -1.44 -20.67 -30.89
N GLY A 139 -2.34 -19.72 -30.82
CA GLY A 139 -3.78 -19.92 -31.01
C GLY A 139 -4.40 -18.62 -31.53
N PRO A 140 -5.33 -18.68 -32.51
CA PRO A 140 -5.94 -17.51 -33.11
C PRO A 140 -7.08 -16.98 -32.25
N THR A 141 -6.78 -16.49 -31.05
CA THR A 141 -7.76 -15.79 -30.22
C THR A 141 -7.24 -14.42 -29.89
N HIS A 142 -7.81 -13.41 -30.54
CA HIS A 142 -7.75 -12.01 -30.14
C HIS A 142 -8.47 -11.81 -28.80
N ASP A 143 -8.05 -12.49 -27.75
CA ASP A 143 -8.62 -12.29 -26.42
C ASP A 143 -8.01 -11.07 -25.76
N LYS A 144 -8.92 -10.16 -25.44
CA LYS A 144 -8.66 -8.88 -24.79
C LYS A 144 -7.75 -9.05 -23.57
N VAL A 145 -6.69 -8.26 -23.48
CA VAL A 145 -5.64 -8.24 -22.47
C VAL A 145 -6.16 -8.07 -21.01
N HIS A 146 -7.42 -7.65 -20.85
CA HIS A 146 -8.03 -7.33 -19.56
C HIS A 146 -8.26 -8.51 -18.59
N PRO A 147 -8.69 -9.71 -18.98
CA PRO A 147 -8.94 -10.77 -17.99
C PRO A 147 -7.66 -11.32 -17.33
N ARG A 148 -6.52 -11.27 -18.00
CA ARG A 148 -5.27 -11.85 -17.48
C ARG A 148 -4.60 -11.04 -16.37
N ILE A 149 -4.67 -9.71 -16.43
CA ILE A 149 -4.06 -8.84 -15.40
C ILE A 149 -4.72 -9.06 -14.03
N GLY A 150 -6.05 -9.15 -13.98
CA GLY A 150 -6.76 -9.39 -12.72
C GLY A 150 -6.48 -10.76 -12.11
N ILE A 151 -6.28 -11.79 -12.93
CA ILE A 151 -5.93 -13.14 -12.48
C ILE A 151 -4.50 -13.13 -11.95
N THR A 152 -3.57 -12.55 -12.69
CA THR A 152 -2.17 -12.40 -12.28
C THR A 152 -2.04 -11.63 -10.97
N ALA A 153 -2.80 -10.55 -10.82
CA ALA A 153 -2.87 -9.78 -9.59
C ALA A 153 -3.28 -10.64 -8.38
N LYS A 154 -4.34 -11.46 -8.52
CA LYS A 154 -4.80 -12.35 -7.46
C LYS A 154 -3.74 -13.38 -7.06
N TRP A 155 -3.06 -13.97 -8.02
CA TRP A 155 -1.98 -14.92 -7.75
C TRP A 155 -0.81 -14.28 -7.00
N ILE A 156 -0.39 -13.09 -7.41
CA ILE A 156 0.69 -12.37 -6.75
C ILE A 156 0.30 -11.99 -5.33
N TRP A 157 -0.94 -11.51 -5.13
CA TRP A 157 -1.49 -11.24 -3.80
C TRP A 157 -1.46 -12.48 -2.90
N SER A 158 -1.89 -13.61 -3.44
CA SER A 158 -1.92 -14.87 -2.68
C SER A 158 -0.51 -15.34 -2.30
N ILE A 159 0.44 -15.24 -3.23
CA ILE A 159 1.84 -15.61 -2.97
C ILE A 159 2.46 -14.67 -1.94
N TYR A 160 2.26 -13.36 -2.10
CA TYR A 160 2.78 -12.35 -1.18
C TYR A 160 2.26 -12.55 0.25
N ALA A 161 0.95 -12.72 0.39
CA ALA A 161 0.33 -13.03 1.68
C ALA A 161 0.81 -14.39 2.24
N GLY A 162 0.95 -15.41 1.40
CA GLY A 162 1.47 -16.72 1.80
C GLY A 162 2.90 -16.65 2.34
N ILE A 163 3.80 -15.94 1.63
CA ILE A 163 5.19 -15.73 2.08
C ILE A 163 5.20 -14.96 3.40
N THR A 164 4.37 -13.92 3.55
CA THR A 164 4.25 -13.16 4.80
C THR A 164 3.83 -14.07 5.96
N CYS A 165 2.81 -14.91 5.76
CA CYS A 165 2.37 -15.85 6.81
C CYS A 165 3.47 -16.85 7.19
N ILE A 166 4.22 -17.36 6.21
CA ILE A 166 5.36 -18.26 6.46
C ILE A 166 6.42 -17.52 7.27
N LEU A 167 6.75 -16.28 6.91
CA LEU A 167 7.75 -15.48 7.63
C LEU A 167 7.32 -15.22 9.07
N VAL A 168 6.06 -14.82 9.29
CA VAL A 168 5.50 -14.67 10.66
C VAL A 168 5.68 -15.95 11.46
N ALA A 169 5.30 -17.10 10.89
CA ALA A 169 5.45 -18.38 11.57
C ALA A 169 6.91 -18.72 11.92
N LEU A 170 7.84 -18.44 11.01
CA LEU A 170 9.28 -18.66 11.25
C LEU A 170 9.83 -17.74 12.34
N LEU A 171 9.42 -16.47 12.37
CA LEU A 171 9.83 -15.53 13.42
C LEU A 171 9.29 -15.95 14.80
N MET A 172 8.02 -16.40 14.86
CA MET A 172 7.45 -16.94 16.09
C MET A 172 8.16 -18.21 16.56
N LEU A 173 8.54 -19.10 15.65
CA LEU A 173 9.35 -20.29 15.99
C LEU A 173 10.75 -19.89 16.46
N GLY A 174 11.28 -18.76 16.01
CA GLY A 174 12.53 -18.16 16.50
C GLY A 174 12.42 -17.53 17.89
N GLY A 175 11.24 -17.52 18.51
CA GLY A 175 11.00 -17.01 19.85
C GLY A 175 10.52 -15.55 19.92
N MET A 176 10.20 -14.94 18.78
CA MET A 176 9.63 -13.59 18.73
C MET A 176 8.14 -13.62 19.09
N ASP A 177 7.66 -12.60 19.80
CA ASP A 177 6.24 -12.44 20.10
C ASP A 177 5.41 -12.30 18.79
N TRP A 178 4.14 -12.69 18.86
CA TRP A 178 3.26 -12.70 17.70
C TRP A 178 3.11 -11.31 17.06
N PHE A 179 3.00 -10.25 17.87
CA PHE A 179 2.83 -8.88 17.40
C PHE A 179 4.08 -8.40 16.67
N ASP A 180 5.23 -8.61 17.28
CA ASP A 180 6.52 -8.24 16.70
C ASP A 180 6.81 -9.06 15.43
N SER A 181 6.47 -10.35 15.44
CA SER A 181 6.60 -11.21 14.26
C SER A 181 5.78 -10.69 13.06
N VAL A 182 4.56 -10.20 13.30
CA VAL A 182 3.71 -9.61 12.26
C VAL A 182 4.29 -8.28 11.77
N CYS A 183 4.69 -7.39 12.69
CA CYS A 183 5.27 -6.10 12.34
C CYS A 183 6.59 -6.22 11.56
N HIS A 184 7.42 -7.22 11.89
CA HIS A 184 8.68 -7.47 11.18
C HIS A 184 8.48 -8.19 9.84
N ALA A 185 7.41 -8.94 9.67
CA ALA A 185 7.10 -9.59 8.40
C ALA A 185 6.48 -8.63 7.37
N PHE A 186 5.93 -7.52 7.84
CA PHE A 186 5.34 -6.45 7.01
C PHE A 186 6.41 -5.48 6.54
#